data_d7f8f12c51cebc5111ca711f5473b281
#
_entry.id   d7f8f12c51cebc5111ca711f5473b281
#
_cell.length_a   1.000
_cell.length_b   1.000
_cell.length_c   1.000
_cell.angle_alpha   90.00
_cell.angle_beta   90.00
_cell.angle_gamma   90.00
#
_symmetry.space_group_name_H-M   'P 1'
#
loop_
_entity.id
_entity.type
_entity.pdbx_description
1 polymer ?
#
loop_
_entity_poly.entity_id
_entity_poly.type
_entity_poly.pdbx_seq_one_letter_code
_entity_poly.pdbx_strand_id
1 'polypeptide(L)'
;MPVSIVGGRSSGKSVFVSLLINTAIDYSVRMNRHFRVYMDPLTNKVVGEMLSSLKKSMWPPATIKGSLLEYKFSFGYSNHFQRFLLSIKEGYAKISEKMFSTTRISRGELFDTITFKLIDIAGEDVELLSSFIEESKESGLPLSEVLTPSLQYALNSDVIIFLIDAEKVTSDRTEKKYDEMMQYDILMSQLYSFVGRYRSRFEKKTPLYPVFVLTKFDAIDPSIRRYLGVPDDFIRWIERFSVDKDLRWKFFHKFMSTFFKQSLSQIYGVVLAGTELEDAPIFLSYVMTELNEEGVLVPKIVKRGQSNEILYSITEYEAFIRYFGKIANKISDKKRREEEEYAAGIG
;
A
#
# COMPACT_ATOMS: atom_id res chain seq x y z
N MET A 1 -5.98 6.56 9.90
CA MET A 1 -6.19 5.30 9.15
C MET A 1 -4.94 4.43 9.32
N PRO A 2 -4.98 3.37 10.11
CA PRO A 2 -3.88 2.43 10.24
C PRO A 2 -3.76 1.55 8.99
N VAL A 3 -2.53 1.33 8.53
CA VAL A 3 -2.20 0.53 7.34
C VAL A 3 -1.10 -0.45 7.68
N SER A 4 -1.26 -1.71 7.33
CA SER A 4 -0.23 -2.75 7.48
C SER A 4 0.30 -3.21 6.13
N ILE A 5 1.59 -3.55 6.08
CA ILE A 5 2.19 -4.24 4.94
C ILE A 5 2.50 -5.68 5.36
N VAL A 6 2.06 -6.61 4.55
CA VAL A 6 2.37 -8.04 4.66
C VAL A 6 3.09 -8.50 3.40
N GLY A 7 4.13 -9.28 3.55
CA GLY A 7 4.84 -9.85 2.42
C GLY A 7 5.99 -10.74 2.88
N GLY A 8 6.34 -11.72 2.06
CA GLY A 8 7.43 -12.64 2.34
C GLY A 8 8.80 -11.96 2.40
N ARG A 9 9.79 -12.72 2.86
CA ARG A 9 11.18 -12.28 2.83
C ARG A 9 11.60 -11.93 1.39
N SER A 10 12.35 -10.86 1.25
CA SER A 10 12.84 -10.37 -0.06
C SER A 10 11.76 -9.96 -1.08
N SER A 11 10.51 -9.81 -0.65
CA SER A 11 9.42 -9.34 -1.52
C SER A 11 9.50 -7.85 -1.90
N GLY A 12 10.59 -7.16 -1.60
CA GLY A 12 10.81 -5.78 -2.00
C GLY A 12 10.08 -4.73 -1.15
N LYS A 13 9.60 -5.06 0.07
CA LYS A 13 8.87 -4.15 0.95
C LYS A 13 9.54 -2.79 1.14
N SER A 14 10.78 -2.79 1.56
CA SER A 14 11.52 -1.55 1.84
C SER A 14 11.74 -0.71 0.58
N VAL A 15 12.02 -1.35 -0.55
CA VAL A 15 12.15 -0.69 -1.86
C VAL A 15 10.82 -0.07 -2.26
N PHE A 16 9.72 -0.83 -2.16
CA PHE A 16 8.37 -0.34 -2.45
C PHE A 16 8.02 0.91 -1.63
N VAL A 17 8.23 0.86 -0.31
CA VAL A 17 7.93 2.01 0.57
C VAL A 17 8.78 3.23 0.22
N SER A 18 10.07 3.01 -0.05
CA SER A 18 10.98 4.12 -0.40
C SER A 18 10.60 4.78 -1.73
N LEU A 19 10.23 4.00 -2.74
CA LEU A 19 9.76 4.51 -4.03
C LEU A 19 8.39 5.16 -3.92
N LEU A 20 7.49 4.63 -3.08
CA LEU A 20 6.19 5.23 -2.78
C LEU A 20 6.37 6.63 -2.16
N ILE A 21 7.24 6.75 -1.17
CA ILE A 21 7.52 8.04 -0.51
C ILE A 21 8.20 9.00 -1.50
N ASN A 22 9.16 8.54 -2.30
CA ASN A 22 9.79 9.37 -3.33
C ASN A 22 8.76 9.93 -4.31
N THR A 23 7.89 9.04 -4.84
CA THR A 23 6.81 9.47 -5.75
C THR A 23 5.83 10.41 -5.05
N ALA A 24 5.51 10.17 -3.78
CA ALA A 24 4.60 11.01 -3.02
C ALA A 24 5.16 12.42 -2.80
N ILE A 25 6.47 12.56 -2.58
CA ILE A 25 7.15 13.87 -2.49
C ILE A 25 7.03 14.61 -3.82
N ASP A 26 7.37 13.97 -4.94
CA ASP A 26 7.25 14.56 -6.28
C ASP A 26 5.80 14.91 -6.62
N TYR A 27 4.86 14.03 -6.26
CA TYR A 27 3.43 14.27 -6.41
C TYR A 27 2.96 15.47 -5.58
N SER A 28 3.49 15.64 -4.36
CA SER A 28 3.15 16.77 -3.49
C SER A 28 3.59 18.12 -4.08
N VAL A 29 4.75 18.15 -4.73
CA VAL A 29 5.25 19.36 -5.43
C VAL A 29 4.31 19.73 -6.58
N ARG A 30 3.88 18.76 -7.39
CA ARG A 30 2.98 18.98 -8.53
C ARG A 30 1.56 19.35 -8.10
N MET A 31 1.05 18.72 -7.04
CA MET A 31 -0.29 18.98 -6.52
C MET A 31 -0.35 20.18 -5.58
N ASN A 32 0.82 20.77 -5.27
CA ASN A 32 0.97 21.98 -4.48
C ASN A 32 0.18 21.94 -3.16
N ARG A 33 -0.95 22.67 -3.07
CA ARG A 33 -1.73 22.84 -1.84
C ARG A 33 -2.70 21.67 -1.54
N HIS A 34 -2.84 20.71 -2.47
CA HIS A 34 -3.88 19.67 -2.38
C HIS A 34 -3.40 18.34 -1.81
N PHE A 35 -2.08 18.16 -1.74
CA PHE A 35 -1.48 16.95 -1.21
C PHE A 35 -0.16 17.29 -0.49
N ARG A 36 0.09 16.63 0.62
CA ARG A 36 1.32 16.81 1.41
C ARG A 36 1.82 15.48 1.94
N VAL A 37 3.12 15.40 2.15
CA VAL A 37 3.80 14.26 2.76
C VAL A 37 4.50 14.72 4.01
N TYR A 38 4.31 14.00 5.10
CA TYR A 38 5.00 14.18 6.36
C TYR A 38 5.69 12.87 6.73
N MET A 39 6.92 12.95 7.19
CA MET A 39 7.69 11.79 7.64
C MET A 39 8.34 12.09 8.98
N ASP A 40 8.47 11.07 9.83
CA ASP A 40 9.33 11.18 10.98
C ASP A 40 10.82 11.12 10.57
N PRO A 41 11.73 11.62 11.44
CA PRO A 41 13.17 11.70 11.11
C PRO A 41 13.80 10.32 10.80
N LEU A 42 13.35 9.25 11.47
CA LEU A 42 13.88 7.91 11.25
C LEU A 42 13.47 7.36 9.88
N THR A 43 12.18 7.46 9.54
CA THR A 43 11.67 7.10 8.22
C THR A 43 12.39 7.86 7.12
N ASN A 44 12.57 9.18 7.30
CA ASN A 44 13.27 10.01 6.31
C ASN A 44 14.71 9.56 6.09
N LYS A 45 15.44 9.20 7.17
CA LYS A 45 16.81 8.68 7.08
C LYS A 45 16.86 7.36 6.31
N VAL A 46 16.03 6.37 6.70
CA VAL A 46 16.03 5.04 6.06
C VAL A 46 15.66 5.14 4.59
N VAL A 47 14.63 5.91 4.25
CA VAL A 47 14.21 6.15 2.85
C VAL A 47 15.32 6.83 2.06
N GLY A 48 15.98 7.83 2.64
CA GLY A 48 17.10 8.54 2.01
C GLY A 48 18.28 7.61 1.70
N GLU A 49 18.66 6.74 2.64
CA GLU A 49 19.72 5.73 2.44
C GLU A 49 19.35 4.74 1.33
N MET A 50 18.12 4.24 1.30
CA MET A 50 17.65 3.33 0.26
C MET A 50 17.63 3.98 -1.12
N LEU A 51 17.08 5.18 -1.24
CA LEU A 51 17.07 5.92 -2.50
C LEU A 51 18.49 6.26 -2.97
N SER A 52 19.39 6.58 -2.04
CA SER A 52 20.80 6.83 -2.37
C SER A 52 21.46 5.58 -2.95
N SER A 53 21.20 4.40 -2.40
CA SER A 53 21.73 3.13 -2.94
C SER A 53 21.19 2.87 -4.35
N LEU A 54 19.89 2.99 -4.55
CA LEU A 54 19.27 2.80 -5.87
C LEU A 54 19.81 3.78 -6.91
N LYS A 55 20.01 5.07 -6.56
CA LYS A 55 20.60 6.10 -7.43
C LYS A 55 22.08 5.86 -7.76
N LYS A 56 22.75 5.00 -7.00
CA LYS A 56 24.12 4.52 -7.28
C LYS A 56 24.13 3.21 -8.06
N SER A 57 22.99 2.78 -8.60
CA SER A 57 22.84 1.48 -9.27
C SER A 57 23.16 0.28 -8.37
N MET A 58 22.83 0.39 -7.07
CA MET A 58 23.03 -0.68 -6.09
C MET A 58 21.72 -1.04 -5.43
N TRP A 59 21.49 -2.34 -5.22
CA TRP A 59 20.38 -2.77 -4.39
C TRP A 59 20.67 -2.42 -2.93
N PRO A 60 19.64 -1.90 -2.19
CA PRO A 60 19.80 -1.70 -0.77
C PRO A 60 20.09 -3.02 -0.05
N PRO A 61 20.83 -3.00 1.06
CA PRO A 61 21.08 -4.20 1.86
C PRO A 61 19.75 -4.79 2.35
N ALA A 62 19.71 -6.11 2.48
CA ALA A 62 18.55 -6.79 3.03
C ALA A 62 18.29 -6.30 4.47
N THR A 63 17.01 -6.10 4.80
CA THR A 63 16.58 -5.75 6.16
C THR A 63 17.01 -6.86 7.13
N ILE A 64 17.64 -6.48 8.25
CA ILE A 64 18.12 -7.42 9.26
C ILE A 64 16.92 -8.16 9.86
N LYS A 65 17.01 -9.50 9.93
CA LYS A 65 15.99 -10.37 10.53
C LYS A 65 15.66 -9.90 11.96
N GLY A 66 14.37 -9.71 12.26
CA GLY A 66 13.91 -9.29 13.58
C GLY A 66 13.94 -7.77 13.83
N SER A 67 14.39 -6.94 12.90
CA SER A 67 14.23 -5.50 13.01
C SER A 67 12.81 -5.13 12.57
N LEU A 68 11.98 -4.72 13.53
CA LEU A 68 10.71 -4.03 13.25
C LEU A 68 11.02 -2.68 12.62
N LEU A 69 11.05 -2.63 11.28
CA LEU A 69 11.11 -1.36 10.57
C LEU A 69 9.70 -0.76 10.57
N GLU A 70 9.51 0.19 11.44
CA GLU A 70 8.31 0.99 11.49
C GLU A 70 8.49 2.23 10.63
N TYR A 71 7.77 2.30 9.50
CA TYR A 71 7.74 3.52 8.68
C TYR A 71 6.57 4.38 9.13
N LYS A 72 6.87 5.58 9.62
CA LYS A 72 5.86 6.57 10.01
C LYS A 72 5.86 7.72 9.01
N PHE A 73 4.84 7.76 8.18
CA PHE A 73 4.61 8.88 7.29
C PHE A 73 3.12 9.18 7.17
N SER A 74 2.79 10.36 6.73
CA SER A 74 1.42 10.77 6.57
C SER A 74 1.20 11.43 5.23
N PHE A 75 0.07 11.10 4.61
CA PHE A 75 -0.42 11.81 3.44
C PHE A 75 -1.57 12.71 3.87
N GLY A 76 -1.45 13.99 3.59
CA GLY A 76 -2.52 14.97 3.78
C GLY A 76 -3.24 15.19 2.46
N TYR A 77 -4.55 14.99 2.43
CA TYR A 77 -5.41 15.25 1.27
C TYR A 77 -6.36 16.40 1.60
N SER A 78 -6.51 17.36 0.68
CA SER A 78 -7.59 18.34 0.79
C SER A 78 -8.88 17.75 0.24
N ASN A 79 -9.94 17.70 1.04
CA ASN A 79 -11.25 17.27 0.55
C ASN A 79 -11.94 18.33 -0.32
N HIS A 80 -13.00 17.97 -1.05
CA HIS A 80 -13.69 18.90 -1.95
C HIS A 80 -14.31 20.10 -1.24
N PHE A 81 -14.84 19.91 -0.04
CA PHE A 81 -15.44 20.99 0.78
C PHE A 81 -14.34 21.92 1.31
N GLN A 82 -13.22 21.38 1.75
CA GLN A 82 -12.06 22.17 2.16
C GLN A 82 -11.42 22.91 0.97
N ARG A 83 -11.44 22.35 -0.25
CA ARG A 83 -11.03 23.06 -1.48
C ARG A 83 -11.94 24.26 -1.75
N PHE A 84 -13.26 24.10 -1.58
CA PHE A 84 -14.21 25.18 -1.72
C PHE A 84 -14.01 26.26 -0.66
N LEU A 85 -13.84 25.88 0.61
CA LEU A 85 -13.52 26.84 1.69
C LEU A 85 -12.18 27.54 1.50
N LEU A 86 -11.17 26.82 0.99
CA LEU A 86 -9.87 27.40 0.62
C LEU A 86 -10.01 28.42 -0.52
N SER A 87 -10.77 28.10 -1.57
CA SER A 87 -11.02 29.02 -2.69
C SER A 87 -11.77 30.28 -2.26
N ILE A 88 -12.75 30.13 -1.36
CA ILE A 88 -13.44 31.29 -0.74
C ILE A 88 -12.47 32.09 0.10
N LYS A 89 -11.67 31.47 0.99
CA LYS A 89 -10.70 32.15 1.83
C LYS A 89 -9.58 32.82 1.03
N GLU A 90 -9.13 32.21 -0.08
CA GLU A 90 -8.16 32.84 -0.98
C GLU A 90 -8.76 34.03 -1.73
N GLY A 91 -10.04 33.95 -2.09
CA GLY A 91 -10.81 35.08 -2.61
C GLY A 91 -10.93 36.22 -1.57
N TYR A 92 -11.28 35.89 -0.34
CA TYR A 92 -11.33 36.84 0.78
C TYR A 92 -9.94 37.36 1.18
N ALA A 93 -8.89 36.53 1.18
CA ALA A 93 -7.53 36.95 1.51
C ALA A 93 -6.98 37.96 0.49
N LYS A 94 -7.26 37.77 -0.80
CA LYS A 94 -6.92 38.75 -1.85
C LYS A 94 -7.67 40.08 -1.68
N ILE A 95 -8.85 40.04 -1.07
CA ILE A 95 -9.65 41.24 -0.74
C ILE A 95 -9.17 41.85 0.59
N SER A 96 -8.80 41.00 1.57
CA SER A 96 -8.40 41.44 2.92
C SER A 96 -6.92 41.79 3.07
N GLU A 97 -6.02 41.33 2.19
CA GLU A 97 -4.65 41.86 2.09
C GLU A 97 -4.64 43.37 1.81
N LYS A 98 -5.77 43.90 1.32
CA LYS A 98 -5.99 45.34 1.21
C LYS A 98 -6.60 45.98 2.46
N MET A 99 -7.08 45.23 3.43
CA MET A 99 -7.83 45.80 4.57
C MET A 99 -7.39 45.39 5.98
N PHE A 100 -6.80 44.23 6.23
CA PHE A 100 -6.45 43.87 7.61
C PHE A 100 -5.26 42.89 7.70
N SER A 101 -4.24 43.27 8.46
CA SER A 101 -3.18 42.41 8.97
C SER A 101 -3.76 41.45 10.05
N THR A 102 -3.27 40.21 10.02
CA THR A 102 -3.27 39.23 11.10
C THR A 102 -4.58 38.50 11.44
N THR A 103 -4.75 37.34 10.85
CA THR A 103 -5.07 36.12 11.62
C THR A 103 -4.38 34.93 10.93
N ARG A 104 -3.23 34.50 11.46
CA ARG A 104 -2.59 33.24 11.13
C ARG A 104 -3.49 32.11 11.59
N ILE A 105 -4.43 31.67 10.74
CA ILE A 105 -5.09 30.39 10.92
C ILE A 105 -4.01 29.32 10.69
N SER A 106 -3.77 28.51 11.69
CA SER A 106 -2.81 27.39 11.59
C SER A 106 -3.21 26.52 10.38
N ARG A 107 -2.35 26.46 9.38
CA ARG A 107 -2.55 25.71 8.14
C ARG A 107 -2.72 24.19 8.36
N GLY A 108 -2.52 23.70 9.61
CA GLY A 108 -2.61 22.28 9.98
C GLY A 108 -4.04 21.74 10.05
N GLU A 109 -5.05 22.60 10.27
CA GLU A 109 -6.43 22.19 10.49
C GLU A 109 -7.25 21.94 9.20
N LEU A 110 -6.66 22.15 8.04
CA LEU A 110 -7.36 22.08 6.75
C LEU A 110 -7.08 20.82 5.92
N PHE A 111 -6.34 19.85 6.45
CA PHE A 111 -6.02 18.60 5.77
C PHE A 111 -6.46 17.42 6.62
N ASP A 112 -7.26 16.53 6.04
CA ASP A 112 -7.44 15.20 6.60
C ASP A 112 -6.10 14.46 6.52
N THR A 113 -5.40 14.41 7.64
CA THR A 113 -4.09 13.76 7.71
C THR A 113 -4.28 12.28 7.93
N ILE A 114 -3.90 11.49 6.95
CA ILE A 114 -3.87 10.03 7.05
C ILE A 114 -2.48 9.62 7.47
N THR A 115 -2.36 9.23 8.71
CA THR A 115 -1.09 8.71 9.22
C THR A 115 -0.97 7.25 8.86
N PHE A 116 0.02 6.93 8.04
CA PHE A 116 0.43 5.58 7.74
C PHE A 116 1.45 5.17 8.79
N LYS A 117 1.10 4.16 9.53
CA LYS A 117 2.05 3.41 10.31
C LYS A 117 2.19 2.07 9.59
N LEU A 118 3.27 1.92 8.84
CA LEU A 118 3.55 0.70 8.12
C LEU A 118 4.43 -0.17 9.00
N ILE A 119 3.87 -1.30 9.43
CA ILE A 119 4.62 -2.32 10.15
C ILE A 119 4.89 -3.43 9.16
N ASP A 120 6.16 -3.77 9.02
CA ASP A 120 6.59 -4.94 8.26
C ASP A 120 6.24 -6.19 9.06
N ILE A 121 5.23 -6.94 8.60
CA ILE A 121 4.89 -8.23 9.17
C ILE A 121 5.65 -9.28 8.40
N ALA A 122 6.51 -10.01 9.11
CA ALA A 122 7.20 -11.14 8.51
C ALA A 122 6.19 -12.21 8.08
N GLY A 123 6.42 -12.86 6.94
CA GLY A 123 5.60 -14.01 6.53
C GLY A 123 5.61 -15.12 7.60
N GLU A 124 6.72 -15.26 8.32
CA GLU A 124 6.89 -16.18 9.44
C GLU A 124 5.87 -15.91 10.57
N ASP A 125 5.51 -14.63 10.84
CA ASP A 125 4.49 -14.30 11.85
C ASP A 125 3.09 -14.72 11.42
N VAL A 126 2.82 -14.72 10.11
CA VAL A 126 1.54 -15.19 9.57
C VAL A 126 1.47 -16.72 9.61
N GLU A 127 2.58 -17.41 9.38
CA GLU A 127 2.68 -18.88 9.52
C GLU A 127 2.38 -19.34 10.94
N LEU A 128 2.75 -18.54 11.92
CA LEU A 128 2.50 -18.83 13.34
C LEU A 128 1.07 -18.51 13.82
N LEU A 129 0.22 -17.92 12.94
CA LEU A 129 -1.16 -17.58 13.32
C LEU A 129 -1.95 -18.78 13.87
N SER A 130 -1.78 -19.94 13.27
CA SER A 130 -2.49 -21.18 13.71
C SER A 130 -2.04 -21.57 15.13
N SER A 131 -0.73 -21.54 15.42
CA SER A 131 -0.21 -21.87 16.74
C SER A 131 -0.63 -20.85 17.80
N PHE A 132 -0.69 -19.56 17.48
CA PHE A 132 -1.21 -18.54 18.40
C PHE A 132 -2.69 -18.76 18.75
N ILE A 133 -3.50 -19.23 17.78
CA ILE A 133 -4.90 -19.57 18.04
C ILE A 133 -5.01 -20.76 18.98
N GLU A 134 -4.19 -21.78 18.81
CA GLU A 134 -4.15 -22.98 19.67
C GLU A 134 -3.68 -22.60 21.07
N GLU A 135 -2.58 -21.84 21.18
CA GLU A 135 -2.05 -21.35 22.45
C GLU A 135 -3.08 -20.53 23.23
N SER A 136 -3.82 -19.64 22.55
CA SER A 136 -4.91 -18.86 23.18
C SER A 136 -6.03 -19.76 23.72
N LYS A 137 -6.34 -20.87 23.03
CA LYS A 137 -7.36 -21.82 23.49
C LYS A 137 -6.87 -22.64 24.68
N GLU A 138 -5.63 -23.10 24.66
CA GLU A 138 -5.05 -23.97 25.70
C GLU A 138 -4.76 -23.17 26.97
N SER A 139 -4.21 -21.97 26.85
CA SER A 139 -3.87 -21.12 27.98
C SER A 139 -5.06 -20.35 28.58
N GLY A 140 -6.17 -20.25 27.85
CA GLY A 140 -7.32 -19.42 28.22
C GLY A 140 -7.04 -17.91 28.14
N LEU A 141 -5.86 -17.51 27.65
CA LEU A 141 -5.49 -16.10 27.48
C LEU A 141 -6.23 -15.50 26.29
N PRO A 142 -6.60 -14.23 26.36
CA PRO A 142 -7.18 -13.55 25.21
C PRO A 142 -6.15 -13.51 24.07
N LEU A 143 -6.61 -13.70 22.85
CA LEU A 143 -5.76 -13.75 21.65
C LEU A 143 -4.86 -12.50 21.51
N SER A 144 -5.32 -11.35 22.01
CA SER A 144 -4.55 -10.10 22.04
C SER A 144 -3.28 -10.17 22.90
N GLU A 145 -3.20 -11.10 23.85
CA GLU A 145 -2.02 -11.27 24.70
C GLU A 145 -1.03 -12.28 24.11
N VAL A 146 -1.50 -13.17 23.25
CA VAL A 146 -0.68 -14.21 22.61
C VAL A 146 -0.05 -13.70 21.30
N LEU A 147 -0.76 -12.81 20.59
CA LEU A 147 -0.29 -12.28 19.32
C LEU A 147 0.90 -11.33 19.43
N THR A 148 1.80 -11.40 18.47
CA THR A 148 2.87 -10.40 18.36
C THR A 148 2.30 -8.99 18.14
N PRO A 149 2.99 -7.93 18.59
CA PRO A 149 2.54 -6.55 18.37
C PRO A 149 2.27 -6.22 16.89
N SER A 150 3.04 -6.81 15.98
CA SER A 150 2.87 -6.63 14.53
C SER A 150 1.55 -7.21 14.03
N LEU A 151 1.19 -8.42 14.48
CA LEU A 151 -0.09 -9.05 14.14
C LEU A 151 -1.26 -8.30 14.77
N GLN A 152 -1.14 -7.88 16.02
CA GLN A 152 -2.18 -7.05 16.67
C GLN A 152 -2.44 -5.77 15.86
N TYR A 153 -1.38 -5.13 15.38
CA TYR A 153 -1.52 -3.94 14.54
C TYR A 153 -2.21 -4.26 13.21
N ALA A 154 -1.85 -5.38 12.55
CA ALA A 154 -2.50 -5.81 11.31
C ALA A 154 -4.00 -6.04 11.48
N LEU A 155 -4.40 -6.70 12.58
CA LEU A 155 -5.80 -6.97 12.90
C LEU A 155 -6.62 -5.69 13.10
N ASN A 156 -5.96 -4.64 13.59
CA ASN A 156 -6.59 -3.34 13.83
C ASN A 156 -6.44 -2.38 12.64
N SER A 157 -5.76 -2.78 11.58
CA SER A 157 -5.59 -1.94 10.38
C SER A 157 -6.88 -1.81 9.58
N ASP A 158 -7.09 -0.64 8.99
CA ASP A 158 -8.19 -0.40 8.06
C ASP A 158 -7.83 -0.83 6.63
N VAL A 159 -6.52 -0.89 6.36
CA VAL A 159 -5.96 -1.33 5.07
C VAL A 159 -4.85 -2.35 5.32
N ILE A 160 -4.87 -3.45 4.59
CA ILE A 160 -3.75 -4.40 4.53
C ILE A 160 -3.19 -4.40 3.11
N ILE A 161 -1.92 -4.02 2.98
CA ILE A 161 -1.17 -4.09 1.73
C ILE A 161 -0.46 -5.43 1.70
N PHE A 162 -0.76 -6.25 0.71
CA PHE A 162 -0.11 -7.53 0.47
C PHE A 162 0.90 -7.41 -0.67
N LEU A 163 2.19 -7.55 -0.35
CA LEU A 163 3.27 -7.51 -1.33
C LEU A 163 3.55 -8.91 -1.86
N ILE A 164 3.31 -9.10 -3.15
CA ILE A 164 3.49 -10.36 -3.86
C ILE A 164 4.72 -10.23 -4.75
N ASP A 165 5.70 -11.09 -4.54
CA ASP A 165 6.90 -11.16 -5.37
C ASP A 165 6.55 -11.79 -6.73
N ALA A 166 6.47 -10.96 -7.77
CA ALA A 166 6.08 -11.42 -9.11
C ALA A 166 7.14 -12.31 -9.78
N GLU A 167 8.40 -12.28 -9.31
CA GLU A 167 9.43 -13.22 -9.75
C GLU A 167 9.07 -14.68 -9.48
N LYS A 168 8.18 -14.93 -8.50
CA LYS A 168 7.69 -16.25 -8.14
C LYS A 168 6.48 -16.69 -9.00
N VAL A 169 5.95 -15.81 -9.83
CA VAL A 169 4.83 -16.10 -10.72
C VAL A 169 5.37 -16.81 -11.98
N THR A 170 5.22 -18.12 -12.03
CA THR A 170 5.70 -18.99 -13.10
C THR A 170 4.63 -19.95 -13.61
N SER A 171 4.75 -20.41 -14.84
CA SER A 171 3.91 -21.45 -15.43
C SER A 171 4.32 -22.87 -15.02
N ASP A 172 5.54 -23.06 -14.58
CA ASP A 172 6.04 -24.38 -14.17
C ASP A 172 5.63 -24.69 -12.72
N ARG A 173 4.66 -25.61 -12.58
CA ARG A 173 4.15 -26.07 -11.29
C ARG A 173 5.14 -26.91 -10.49
N THR A 174 6.20 -27.38 -11.11
CA THR A 174 7.26 -28.17 -10.45
C THR A 174 8.37 -27.29 -9.90
N GLU A 175 8.38 -26.00 -10.27
CA GLU A 175 9.36 -25.06 -9.74
C GLU A 175 9.07 -24.67 -8.29
N LYS A 176 10.13 -24.58 -7.49
CA LYS A 176 10.04 -24.10 -6.10
C LYS A 176 9.35 -22.74 -5.98
N LYS A 177 9.53 -21.86 -6.97
CA LYS A 177 8.86 -20.54 -7.01
C LYS A 177 7.34 -20.66 -7.03
N TYR A 178 6.81 -21.66 -7.79
CA TYR A 178 5.38 -21.89 -7.82
C TYR A 178 4.85 -22.40 -6.46
N ASP A 179 5.57 -23.30 -5.81
CA ASP A 179 5.21 -23.78 -4.48
C ASP A 179 5.20 -22.65 -3.46
N GLU A 180 6.16 -21.75 -3.51
CA GLU A 180 6.17 -20.54 -2.68
C GLU A 180 4.98 -19.63 -2.97
N MET A 181 4.54 -19.48 -4.23
CA MET A 181 3.34 -18.73 -4.59
C MET A 181 2.08 -19.37 -4.01
N MET A 182 1.96 -20.70 -4.06
CA MET A 182 0.84 -21.43 -3.46
C MET A 182 0.80 -21.26 -1.93
N GLN A 183 1.96 -21.26 -1.27
CA GLN A 183 2.04 -20.97 0.16
C GLN A 183 1.52 -19.57 0.48
N TYR A 184 1.84 -18.57 -0.35
CA TYR A 184 1.29 -17.22 -0.21
C TYR A 184 -0.24 -17.19 -0.29
N ASP A 185 -0.86 -17.96 -1.19
CA ASP A 185 -2.33 -18.05 -1.27
C ASP A 185 -2.93 -18.60 0.02
N ILE A 186 -2.34 -19.66 0.56
CA ILE A 186 -2.78 -20.26 1.83
C ILE A 186 -2.65 -19.24 2.97
N LEU A 187 -1.49 -18.62 3.11
CA LEU A 187 -1.22 -17.64 4.16
C LEU A 187 -2.16 -16.43 4.09
N MET A 188 -2.39 -15.91 2.88
CA MET A 188 -3.30 -14.79 2.67
C MET A 188 -4.74 -15.18 3.03
N SER A 189 -5.18 -16.36 2.61
CA SER A 189 -6.50 -16.90 2.93
C SER A 189 -6.70 -17.02 4.44
N GLN A 190 -5.72 -17.58 5.15
CA GLN A 190 -5.72 -17.69 6.62
C GLN A 190 -5.77 -16.32 7.29
N LEU A 191 -4.93 -15.39 6.86
CA LEU A 191 -4.89 -14.03 7.40
C LEU A 191 -6.24 -13.33 7.26
N TYR A 192 -6.84 -13.34 6.06
CA TYR A 192 -8.13 -12.70 5.83
C TYR A 192 -9.27 -13.38 6.61
N SER A 193 -9.30 -14.68 6.65
CA SER A 193 -10.27 -15.42 7.45
C SER A 193 -10.16 -15.10 8.94
N PHE A 194 -8.93 -14.97 9.44
CA PHE A 194 -8.67 -14.63 10.83
C PHE A 194 -9.04 -13.17 11.12
N VAL A 195 -8.61 -12.22 10.30
CA VAL A 195 -8.95 -10.80 10.44
C VAL A 195 -10.46 -10.59 10.42
N GLY A 196 -11.17 -11.27 9.51
CA GLY A 196 -12.63 -11.20 9.44
C GLY A 196 -13.31 -11.64 10.73
N ARG A 197 -12.89 -12.80 11.28
CA ARG A 197 -13.42 -13.33 12.55
C ARG A 197 -13.07 -12.46 13.74
N TYR A 198 -11.84 -11.97 13.81
CA TYR A 198 -11.38 -11.07 14.88
C TYR A 198 -12.18 -9.77 14.87
N ARG A 199 -12.34 -9.13 13.72
CA ARG A 199 -13.06 -7.86 13.60
C ARG A 199 -14.55 -8.00 13.92
N SER A 200 -15.18 -9.08 13.48
CA SER A 200 -16.56 -9.41 13.83
C SER A 200 -16.76 -9.55 15.34
N ARG A 201 -15.82 -10.22 16.03
CA ARG A 201 -15.88 -10.43 17.48
C ARG A 201 -15.72 -9.14 18.28
N PHE A 202 -14.94 -8.19 17.80
CA PHE A 202 -14.67 -6.92 18.48
C PHE A 202 -15.52 -5.77 17.94
N GLU A 203 -16.59 -6.08 17.20
CA GLU A 203 -17.56 -5.10 16.66
C GLU A 203 -16.90 -3.95 15.89
N LYS A 204 -15.76 -4.19 15.28
CA LYS A 204 -15.10 -3.18 14.46
C LYS A 204 -15.89 -2.96 13.17
N LYS A 205 -16.71 -1.92 13.14
CA LYS A 205 -17.66 -1.60 12.05
C LYS A 205 -16.99 -1.07 10.78
N THR A 206 -15.73 -0.58 10.88
CA THR A 206 -15.03 -0.05 9.68
C THR A 206 -14.67 -1.19 8.73
N PRO A 207 -14.91 -1.05 7.41
CA PRO A 207 -14.52 -2.07 6.44
C PRO A 207 -13.00 -2.24 6.38
N LEU A 208 -12.56 -3.44 6.00
CA LEU A 208 -11.16 -3.73 5.72
C LEU A 208 -10.91 -3.61 4.22
N TYR A 209 -9.96 -2.76 3.84
CA TYR A 209 -9.57 -2.58 2.45
C TYR A 209 -8.33 -3.41 2.12
N PRO A 210 -8.42 -4.44 1.25
CA PRO A 210 -7.26 -5.16 0.76
C PRO A 210 -6.57 -4.33 -0.31
N VAL A 211 -5.25 -4.40 -0.35
CA VAL A 211 -4.45 -3.83 -1.43
C VAL A 211 -3.37 -4.82 -1.81
N PHE A 212 -3.25 -5.14 -3.09
CA PHE A 212 -2.26 -6.07 -3.61
C PHE A 212 -1.22 -5.30 -4.42
N VAL A 213 0.04 -5.56 -4.16
CA VAL A 213 1.13 -4.98 -4.93
C VAL A 213 2.01 -6.10 -5.47
N LEU A 214 2.05 -6.25 -6.77
CA LEU A 214 2.98 -7.13 -7.45
C LEU A 214 4.32 -6.42 -7.58
N THR A 215 5.27 -6.79 -6.74
CA THR A 215 6.64 -6.28 -6.80
C THR A 215 7.46 -7.06 -7.83
N LYS A 216 8.56 -6.49 -8.33
CA LYS A 216 9.41 -7.10 -9.37
C LYS A 216 8.60 -7.54 -10.59
N PHE A 217 7.64 -6.72 -11.00
CA PHE A 217 6.70 -7.08 -12.08
C PHE A 217 7.40 -7.30 -13.43
N ASP A 218 8.55 -6.69 -13.63
CA ASP A 218 9.44 -6.90 -14.76
C ASP A 218 10.01 -8.32 -14.84
N ALA A 219 10.12 -9.01 -13.70
CA ALA A 219 10.67 -10.36 -13.58
C ALA A 219 9.60 -11.47 -13.69
N ILE A 220 8.33 -11.15 -13.87
CA ILE A 220 7.28 -12.15 -14.08
C ILE A 220 7.55 -12.97 -15.34
N ASP A 221 7.31 -14.30 -15.27
CA ASP A 221 7.44 -15.20 -16.40
C ASP A 221 6.74 -14.65 -17.66
N PRO A 222 7.42 -14.50 -18.81
CA PRO A 222 6.84 -13.94 -20.02
C PRO A 222 5.62 -14.71 -20.55
N SER A 223 5.55 -16.04 -20.33
CA SER A 223 4.40 -16.86 -20.72
C SER A 223 3.17 -16.54 -19.87
N ILE A 224 3.37 -16.38 -18.57
CA ILE A 224 2.33 -15.95 -17.64
C ILE A 224 1.90 -14.51 -17.94
N ARG A 225 2.85 -13.61 -18.18
CA ARG A 225 2.55 -12.23 -18.54
C ARG A 225 1.65 -12.16 -19.76
N ARG A 226 1.97 -12.88 -20.83
CA ARG A 226 1.10 -12.99 -22.04
C ARG A 226 -0.25 -13.63 -21.72
N TYR A 227 -0.27 -14.70 -20.91
CA TYR A 227 -1.51 -15.31 -20.45
C TYR A 227 -2.40 -14.30 -19.72
N LEU A 228 -1.86 -13.45 -18.86
CA LEU A 228 -2.58 -12.41 -18.15
C LEU A 228 -3.04 -11.24 -19.04
N GLY A 229 -2.65 -11.24 -20.31
CA GLY A 229 -3.01 -10.19 -21.28
C GLY A 229 -2.08 -8.99 -21.25
N VAL A 230 -0.87 -9.17 -20.70
CA VAL A 230 0.16 -8.14 -20.68
C VAL A 230 1.09 -8.34 -21.89
N PRO A 231 1.25 -7.35 -22.77
CA PRO A 231 2.12 -7.43 -23.94
C PRO A 231 3.61 -7.42 -23.56
N ASP A 232 4.47 -7.73 -24.52
CA ASP A 232 5.91 -7.70 -24.32
C ASP A 232 6.41 -6.27 -24.02
N ASP A 233 5.85 -5.24 -24.69
CA ASP A 233 6.03 -3.83 -24.29
C ASP A 233 5.12 -3.49 -23.09
N PHE A 234 5.48 -4.05 -21.94
CA PHE A 234 4.66 -3.88 -20.73
C PHE A 234 4.73 -2.48 -20.14
N ILE A 235 5.73 -1.66 -20.48
CA ILE A 235 5.88 -0.31 -19.94
C ILE A 235 4.72 0.58 -20.39
N ARG A 236 4.44 0.62 -21.71
CA ARG A 236 3.28 1.35 -22.26
C ARG A 236 1.95 0.79 -21.77
N TRP A 237 1.91 -0.53 -21.60
CA TRP A 237 0.72 -1.17 -21.07
C TRP A 237 0.47 -0.74 -19.60
N ILE A 238 1.51 -0.62 -18.76
CA ILE A 238 1.38 -0.14 -17.38
C ILE A 238 0.89 1.31 -17.33
N GLU A 239 1.35 2.19 -18.21
CA GLU A 239 0.84 3.56 -18.29
C GLU A 239 -0.67 3.58 -18.52
N ARG A 240 -1.17 2.76 -19.44
CA ARG A 240 -2.62 2.58 -19.66
C ARG A 240 -3.30 1.92 -18.45
N PHE A 241 -2.71 0.88 -17.90
CA PHE A 241 -3.21 0.14 -16.74
C PHE A 241 -3.41 1.06 -15.52
N SER A 242 -2.55 2.05 -15.34
CA SER A 242 -2.62 3.02 -14.23
C SER A 242 -3.88 3.89 -14.23
N VAL A 243 -4.56 4.04 -15.38
CA VAL A 243 -5.71 4.91 -15.54
C VAL A 243 -6.97 4.19 -16.00
N ASP A 244 -6.85 3.04 -16.62
CA ASP A 244 -7.96 2.25 -17.17
C ASP A 244 -8.49 1.27 -16.11
N LYS A 245 -9.63 1.62 -15.51
CA LYS A 245 -10.28 0.84 -14.45
C LYS A 245 -10.69 -0.55 -14.91
N ASP A 246 -11.21 -0.69 -16.11
CA ASP A 246 -11.69 -1.96 -16.65
C ASP A 246 -10.53 -2.92 -16.91
N LEU A 247 -9.43 -2.39 -17.46
CA LEU A 247 -8.21 -3.15 -17.66
C LEU A 247 -7.66 -3.67 -16.32
N ARG A 248 -7.64 -2.81 -15.29
CA ARG A 248 -7.18 -3.14 -13.94
C ARG A 248 -8.05 -4.21 -13.30
N TRP A 249 -9.39 -4.13 -13.42
CA TRP A 249 -10.31 -5.14 -12.91
C TRP A 249 -10.16 -6.48 -13.65
N LYS A 250 -10.04 -6.48 -14.97
CA LYS A 250 -9.81 -7.69 -15.77
C LYS A 250 -8.52 -8.40 -15.36
N PHE A 251 -7.45 -7.64 -15.19
CA PHE A 251 -6.17 -8.17 -14.74
C PHE A 251 -6.27 -8.74 -13.33
N PHE A 252 -6.86 -8.00 -12.38
CA PHE A 252 -7.06 -8.42 -11.00
C PHE A 252 -7.80 -9.76 -10.92
N HIS A 253 -8.96 -9.86 -11.56
CA HIS A 253 -9.73 -11.10 -11.55
C HIS A 253 -8.96 -12.26 -12.15
N LYS A 254 -8.31 -12.05 -13.28
CA LYS A 254 -7.54 -13.09 -13.96
C LYS A 254 -6.36 -13.55 -13.13
N PHE A 255 -5.61 -12.62 -12.54
CA PHE A 255 -4.47 -12.90 -11.69
C PHE A 255 -4.90 -13.66 -10.44
N MET A 256 -5.85 -13.13 -9.68
CA MET A 256 -6.32 -13.73 -8.43
C MET A 256 -6.98 -15.10 -8.66
N SER A 257 -7.81 -15.25 -9.68
CA SER A 257 -8.44 -16.56 -9.98
C SER A 257 -7.45 -17.63 -10.45
N THR A 258 -6.30 -17.23 -10.95
CA THR A 258 -5.24 -18.15 -11.39
C THR A 258 -4.34 -18.58 -10.24
N PHE A 259 -3.86 -17.65 -9.46
CA PHE A 259 -2.79 -17.88 -8.47
C PHE A 259 -3.26 -17.82 -7.01
N PHE A 260 -4.40 -17.19 -6.73
CA PHE A 260 -4.90 -16.92 -5.37
C PHE A 260 -6.34 -17.33 -5.20
N LYS A 261 -6.67 -18.56 -5.62
CA LYS A 261 -8.06 -19.08 -5.59
C LYS A 261 -8.64 -19.18 -4.19
N GLN A 262 -7.84 -19.59 -3.20
CA GLN A 262 -8.30 -19.74 -1.82
C GLN A 262 -8.53 -18.37 -1.19
N SER A 263 -7.60 -17.46 -1.39
CA SER A 263 -7.70 -16.08 -0.89
C SER A 263 -8.83 -15.31 -1.54
N LEU A 264 -9.09 -15.53 -2.83
CA LEU A 264 -10.11 -14.80 -3.58
C LEU A 264 -11.50 -14.95 -2.97
N SER A 265 -11.89 -16.16 -2.55
CA SER A 265 -13.18 -16.40 -1.92
C SER A 265 -13.31 -15.68 -0.57
N GLN A 266 -12.24 -15.65 0.23
CA GLN A 266 -12.19 -14.94 1.51
C GLN A 266 -12.24 -13.42 1.30
N ILE A 267 -11.51 -12.92 0.31
CA ILE A 267 -11.50 -11.50 -0.04
C ILE A 267 -12.90 -11.02 -0.44
N TYR A 268 -13.61 -11.76 -1.30
CA TYR A 268 -14.97 -11.41 -1.70
C TYR A 268 -15.98 -11.55 -0.55
N GLY A 269 -15.88 -12.61 0.24
CA GLY A 269 -16.84 -12.89 1.30
C GLY A 269 -16.69 -11.97 2.53
N VAL A 270 -15.46 -11.65 2.92
CA VAL A 270 -15.17 -10.98 4.20
C VAL A 270 -14.77 -9.52 4.01
N VAL A 271 -14.08 -9.21 2.93
CA VAL A 271 -13.38 -7.94 2.75
C VAL A 271 -14.06 -7.03 1.76
N LEU A 272 -14.50 -7.55 0.61
CA LEU A 272 -15.17 -6.74 -0.41
C LEU A 272 -16.66 -6.58 -0.18
N ALA A 273 -17.29 -7.46 0.60
CA ALA A 273 -18.73 -7.43 0.93
C ALA A 273 -19.15 -6.20 1.78
N GLY A 274 -18.44 -5.15 1.84
CA GLY A 274 -18.78 -3.91 2.54
C GLY A 274 -17.97 -2.74 2.02
N THR A 275 -17.14 -3.00 1.01
CA THR A 275 -16.33 -1.98 0.37
C THR A 275 -16.83 -1.76 -1.04
N GLU A 276 -17.51 -0.68 -1.30
CA GLU A 276 -17.83 -0.23 -2.65
C GLU A 276 -16.53 0.24 -3.34
N LEU A 277 -15.68 -0.71 -3.77
CA LEU A 277 -14.45 -0.38 -4.47
C LEU A 277 -14.77 -0.02 -5.93
N GLU A 278 -14.54 1.22 -6.29
CA GLU A 278 -14.65 1.68 -7.68
C GLU A 278 -13.48 1.19 -8.54
N ASP A 279 -12.31 1.06 -7.94
CA ASP A 279 -11.07 0.68 -8.62
C ASP A 279 -10.58 -0.66 -8.06
N ALA A 280 -10.04 -1.54 -8.90
CA ALA A 280 -9.45 -2.80 -8.46
C ALA A 280 -8.23 -2.55 -7.55
N PRO A 281 -8.13 -3.27 -6.42
CA PRO A 281 -7.11 -3.04 -5.41
C PRO A 281 -5.75 -3.67 -5.74
N ILE A 282 -5.32 -3.63 -6.98
CA ILE A 282 -4.06 -4.22 -7.45
C ILE A 282 -3.16 -3.18 -8.12
N PHE A 283 -1.88 -3.21 -7.78
CA PHE A 283 -0.85 -2.30 -8.27
C PHE A 283 0.39 -3.05 -8.68
N LEU A 284 1.13 -2.49 -9.64
CA LEU A 284 2.32 -3.10 -10.21
C LEU A 284 3.54 -2.26 -9.86
N SER A 285 4.53 -2.89 -9.26
CA SER A 285 5.78 -2.24 -8.87
C SER A 285 6.96 -2.93 -9.52
N TYR A 286 7.79 -2.18 -10.22
CA TYR A 286 9.04 -2.63 -10.77
C TYR A 286 10.11 -1.53 -10.66
N VAL A 287 11.36 -1.95 -10.71
CA VAL A 287 12.53 -1.11 -10.94
C VAL A 287 13.22 -1.67 -12.17
N MET A 288 13.37 -0.86 -13.20
CA MET A 288 14.13 -1.28 -14.38
C MET A 288 15.53 -1.68 -13.98
N THR A 289 16.01 -2.79 -14.53
CA THR A 289 17.33 -3.33 -14.26
C THR A 289 18.18 -3.37 -15.52
N GLU A 290 19.49 -3.39 -15.33
CA GLU A 290 20.50 -3.64 -16.36
C GLU A 290 21.63 -4.50 -15.80
N LEU A 291 22.37 -5.17 -16.66
CA LEU A 291 23.55 -5.92 -16.25
C LEU A 291 24.73 -4.95 -16.07
N ASN A 292 25.41 -5.03 -14.93
CA ASN A 292 26.66 -4.31 -14.71
C ASN A 292 27.84 -5.05 -15.38
N GLU A 293 29.05 -4.53 -15.26
CA GLU A 293 30.28 -5.11 -15.84
C GLU A 293 30.58 -6.52 -15.31
N GLU A 294 30.07 -6.87 -14.14
CA GLU A 294 30.23 -8.20 -13.50
C GLU A 294 29.09 -9.16 -13.88
N GLY A 295 28.16 -8.75 -14.76
CA GLY A 295 27.00 -9.54 -15.16
C GLY A 295 25.92 -9.67 -14.09
N VAL A 296 25.89 -8.77 -13.09
CA VAL A 296 24.88 -8.73 -12.04
C VAL A 296 23.77 -7.75 -12.42
N LEU A 297 22.51 -8.13 -12.20
CA LEU A 297 21.36 -7.24 -12.37
C LEU A 297 21.35 -6.16 -11.30
N VAL A 298 21.44 -4.91 -11.73
CA VAL A 298 21.44 -3.72 -10.87
C VAL A 298 20.33 -2.74 -11.30
N PRO A 299 19.88 -1.83 -10.42
CA PRO A 299 18.91 -0.81 -10.80
C PRO A 299 19.44 0.06 -11.95
N LYS A 300 18.61 0.20 -12.99
CA LYS A 300 18.91 1.08 -14.13
C LYS A 300 18.69 2.52 -13.75
N ILE A 301 19.70 3.34 -14.01
CA ILE A 301 19.66 4.77 -13.79
C ILE A 301 19.77 5.55 -15.11
N VAL A 302 19.12 6.69 -15.16
CA VAL A 302 19.24 7.65 -16.25
C VAL A 302 19.78 8.96 -15.72
N LYS A 303 20.79 9.51 -16.37
CA LYS A 303 21.32 10.82 -16.04
C LYS A 303 20.42 11.91 -16.63
N ARG A 304 19.85 12.74 -15.78
CA ARG A 304 19.16 13.96 -16.18
C ARG A 304 19.90 15.18 -15.59
N GLY A 305 20.69 15.86 -16.44
CA GLY A 305 21.57 16.93 -15.98
C GLY A 305 22.62 16.41 -15.00
N GLN A 306 22.60 16.92 -13.77
CA GLN A 306 23.53 16.51 -12.71
C GLN A 306 22.94 15.43 -11.77
N SER A 307 21.69 14.99 -11.97
CA SER A 307 21.02 14.02 -11.13
C SER A 307 20.90 12.65 -11.78
N ASN A 308 21.06 11.62 -10.97
CA ASN A 308 20.74 10.24 -11.33
C ASN A 308 19.29 9.96 -10.98
N GLU A 309 18.49 9.52 -11.95
CA GLU A 309 17.10 9.13 -11.75
C GLU A 309 16.95 7.61 -11.89
N ILE A 310 16.19 7.01 -10.98
CA ILE A 310 15.82 5.59 -11.01
C ILE A 310 14.66 5.44 -11.99
N LEU A 311 14.71 4.43 -12.85
CA LEU A 311 13.59 4.07 -13.72
C LEU A 311 12.70 3.04 -13.03
N TYR A 312 11.47 3.44 -12.69
CA TYR A 312 10.50 2.59 -12.00
C TYR A 312 9.05 2.97 -12.37
N SER A 313 8.07 2.22 -11.89
CA SER A 313 6.64 2.36 -12.21
C SER A 313 5.98 3.60 -11.56
N ILE A 314 6.46 4.80 -11.86
CA ILE A 314 5.98 6.07 -11.26
C ILE A 314 4.46 6.21 -11.38
N THR A 315 3.88 5.91 -12.56
CA THR A 315 2.44 6.05 -12.82
C THR A 315 1.59 5.16 -11.93
N GLU A 316 2.09 3.95 -11.60
CA GLU A 316 1.43 3.04 -10.67
C GLU A 316 1.49 3.53 -9.23
N TYR A 317 2.63 4.09 -8.79
CA TYR A 317 2.72 4.70 -7.47
C TYR A 317 1.81 5.92 -7.33
N GLU A 318 1.65 6.72 -8.38
CA GLU A 318 0.68 7.82 -8.38
C GLU A 318 -0.77 7.32 -8.35
N ALA A 319 -1.07 6.24 -9.10
CA ALA A 319 -2.37 5.59 -9.02
C ALA A 319 -2.66 5.05 -7.62
N PHE A 320 -1.65 4.47 -6.97
CA PHE A 320 -1.70 4.01 -5.58
C PHE A 320 -2.01 5.16 -4.61
N ILE A 321 -1.31 6.28 -4.72
CA ILE A 321 -1.55 7.47 -3.88
C ILE A 321 -2.99 7.97 -4.05
N ARG A 322 -3.49 8.05 -5.28
CA ARG A 322 -4.88 8.45 -5.56
C ARG A 322 -5.90 7.48 -4.98
N TYR A 323 -5.63 6.18 -5.08
CA TYR A 323 -6.49 5.12 -4.54
C TYR A 323 -6.59 5.23 -3.02
N PHE A 324 -5.47 5.44 -2.33
CA PHE A 324 -5.46 5.65 -0.88
C PHE A 324 -6.24 6.89 -0.45
N GLY A 325 -6.16 7.98 -1.20
CA GLY A 325 -6.97 9.16 -0.96
C GLY A 325 -8.47 8.88 -1.02
N LYS A 326 -8.91 8.04 -1.99
CA LYS A 326 -10.31 7.63 -2.09
C LYS A 326 -10.76 6.77 -0.90
N ILE A 327 -9.93 5.80 -0.49
CA ILE A 327 -10.23 4.95 0.70
C ILE A 327 -10.36 5.83 1.94
N ALA A 328 -9.43 6.73 2.13
CA ALA A 328 -9.42 7.62 3.28
C ALA A 328 -10.69 8.47 3.38
N ASN A 329 -11.11 9.05 2.27
CA ASN A 329 -12.35 9.83 2.21
C ASN A 329 -13.56 8.94 2.55
N LYS A 330 -13.63 7.70 2.01
CA LYS A 330 -14.72 6.77 2.33
C LYS A 330 -14.77 6.41 3.82
N ILE A 331 -13.61 6.16 4.44
CA ILE A 331 -13.54 5.87 5.89
C ILE A 331 -13.96 7.09 6.72
N SER A 332 -13.50 8.28 6.34
CA SER A 332 -13.84 9.52 7.03
C SER A 332 -15.34 9.84 6.92
N ASP A 333 -15.91 9.72 5.72
CA ASP A 333 -17.35 9.94 5.48
C ASP A 333 -18.21 8.94 6.24
N LYS A 334 -17.78 7.67 6.34
CA LYS A 334 -18.52 6.66 7.11
C LYS A 334 -18.51 7.00 8.61
N LYS A 335 -17.35 7.33 9.17
CA LYS A 335 -17.24 7.73 10.58
C LYS A 335 -18.12 8.94 10.91
N ARG A 336 -18.13 9.95 10.04
CA ARG A 336 -18.96 11.13 10.22
C ARG A 336 -20.45 10.78 10.22
N ARG A 337 -20.92 9.91 9.32
CA ARG A 337 -22.33 9.45 9.32
C ARG A 337 -22.68 8.70 10.59
N GLU A 338 -21.82 7.81 11.08
CA GLU A 338 -22.03 7.09 12.34
C GLU A 338 -22.09 8.06 13.54
N GLU A 339 -21.26 9.10 13.57
CA GLU A 339 -21.32 10.16 14.60
C GLU A 339 -22.62 10.98 14.52
N GLU A 340 -23.07 11.34 13.31
CA GLU A 340 -24.33 12.05 13.07
C GLU A 340 -25.55 11.20 13.47
N GLU A 341 -25.57 9.89 13.15
CA GLU A 341 -26.63 8.95 13.54
C GLU A 341 -26.68 8.77 15.06
N TYR A 342 -25.53 8.64 15.71
CA TYR A 342 -25.44 8.56 17.17
C TYR A 342 -25.95 9.85 17.84
N ALA A 343 -25.57 11.01 17.32
CA ALA A 343 -26.02 12.31 17.83
C ALA A 343 -27.51 12.52 17.61
N ALA A 344 -28.10 11.95 16.56
CA ALA A 344 -29.53 12.00 16.27
C ALA A 344 -30.37 10.98 17.07
N GLY A 345 -29.74 10.13 17.90
CA GLY A 345 -30.45 9.14 18.72
C GLY A 345 -31.05 7.96 17.92
N ILE A 346 -30.51 7.70 16.72
CA ILE A 346 -31.01 6.67 15.79
C ILE A 346 -30.12 5.39 15.91
N GLY A 347 -29.16 5.37 16.83
CA GLY A 347 -28.22 4.26 17.03
C GLY A 347 -28.68 3.22 18.04
#